data_b9679e9a7a8ff27820af2e05a3b36870
#
_entry.id   b9679e9a7a8ff27820af2e05a3b36870
#
_cell.length_a   1.000
_cell.length_b   1.000
_cell.length_c   1.000
_cell.angle_alpha   90.00
_cell.angle_beta   90.00
_cell.angle_gamma   90.00
#
_symmetry.space_group_name_H-M   'P 1'
#
loop_
_entity.id
_entity.type
_entity.pdbx_description
1 polymer ?
#
loop_
_entity_poly.entity_id
_entity_poly.type
_entity_poly.pdbx_seq_one_letter_code
_entity_poly.pdbx_strand_id
1 'polypeptide(L)'
;MAEKRPGKKTKREPLSDRISIKIVPDSKPDTPSYYINYAAVAHSQYEFLLSVLRTPAQLSPEQTELAKKGSAVPVEPILQLIIPPRLIDGLIKALST
;
A
#
# COMPACT_ATOMS: atom_id res chain seq x y z
N MET A 1 20.85 13.19 42.53
CA MET A 1 20.64 12.91 42.29
C MET A 1 20.27 12.59 41.98
N ALA A 2 20.26 12.71 41.77
CA ALA A 2 19.83 12.46 41.36
C ALA A 2 19.44 12.23 40.92
N GLU A 3 19.37 12.41 40.53
CA GLU A 3 18.98 12.26 40.03
C GLU A 3 18.72 12.09 39.44
N LYS A 4 18.76 12.23 39.40
CA LYS A 4 18.39 12.05 38.84
C LYS A 4 18.24 11.74 38.09
N ARG A 5 18.37 11.76 37.95
CA ARG A 5 18.11 11.40 37.21
C ARG A 5 17.56 11.16 36.57
N PRO A 6 17.67 11.27 36.75
CA PRO A 6 17.08 11.06 36.06
C PRO A 6 16.73 10.62 35.55
N GLY A 7 16.64 10.69 35.49
CA GLY A 7 16.27 10.25 34.92
C GLY A 7 15.99 9.88 34.41
N LYS A 8 16.13 10.17 34.48
CA LYS A 8 15.89 9.87 33.95
C LYS A 8 15.43 9.39 33.34
N LYS A 9 15.32 9.46 33.42
CA LYS A 9 14.93 9.16 32.83
C LYS A 9 14.72 8.63 32.11
N THR A 10 14.75 8.80 31.83
CA THR A 10 14.85 8.56 31.15
C THR A 10 14.82 7.76 30.65
N LYS A 11 14.69 7.52 30.71
CA LYS A 11 14.72 6.91 30.18
C LYS A 11 14.67 6.30 29.39
N ARG A 12 14.89 5.79 29.40
CA ARG A 12 14.95 5.07 28.50
C ARG A 12 13.94 4.88 27.51
N GLU A 13 13.19 5.56 27.22
CA GLU A 13 12.28 5.58 26.10
C GLU A 13 12.96 5.28 24.80
N PRO A 14 12.28 4.55 23.88
CA PRO A 14 12.82 4.40 22.53
C PRO A 14 12.98 5.75 21.86
N LEU A 15 14.02 5.88 21.06
CA LEU A 15 14.24 7.12 20.33
C LEU A 15 13.08 7.46 19.40
N SER A 16 12.41 6.44 18.86
CA SER A 16 11.28 6.67 17.97
C SER A 16 10.14 7.41 18.63
N ASP A 17 10.04 7.33 19.96
CA ASP A 17 9.00 8.06 20.70
C ASP A 17 9.34 9.54 20.85
N ARG A 18 10.58 9.89 20.66
CA ARG A 18 11.03 11.26 20.84
C ARG A 18 11.34 11.96 19.52
N ILE A 19 11.65 11.18 18.51
CA ILE A 19 12.05 11.73 17.23
C ILE A 19 10.90 11.54 16.26
N SER A 20 10.45 12.65 15.72
CA SER A 20 9.44 12.63 14.69
C SER A 20 10.13 12.50 13.34
N ILE A 21 9.98 11.36 12.71
CA ILE A 21 10.58 11.10 11.40
C ILE A 21 9.56 11.43 10.33
N LYS A 22 9.92 12.36 9.48
CA LYS A 22 9.06 12.72 8.36
C LYS A 22 9.63 12.11 7.09
N ILE A 23 8.84 11.29 6.45
CA ILE A 23 9.25 10.59 5.23
C ILE A 23 8.47 11.15 4.06
N VAL A 24 9.18 11.57 3.03
CA VAL A 24 8.55 12.04 1.80
C VAL A 24 9.19 11.31 0.63
N PRO A 25 8.41 11.04 -0.43
CA PRO A 25 8.98 10.41 -1.62
C PRO A 25 9.99 11.34 -2.28
N ASP A 26 11.07 10.77 -2.76
CA ASP A 26 12.08 11.51 -3.51
C ASP A 26 12.24 10.84 -4.86
N SER A 27 11.27 11.08 -5.74
CA SER A 27 11.23 10.44 -7.04
C SER A 27 12.32 10.98 -7.95
N LYS A 28 12.97 10.08 -8.66
CA LYS A 28 13.99 10.41 -9.64
C LYS A 28 13.42 10.20 -11.04
N PRO A 29 14.08 10.73 -12.07
CA PRO A 29 13.58 10.52 -13.43
C PRO A 29 13.44 9.05 -13.82
N ASP A 30 14.27 8.18 -13.25
CA ASP A 30 14.23 6.74 -13.55
C ASP A 30 13.41 5.94 -12.54
N THR A 31 12.74 6.60 -11.61
CA THR A 31 11.83 5.89 -10.70
C THR A 31 10.68 5.30 -11.49
N PRO A 32 10.42 3.98 -11.39
CA PRO A 32 9.35 3.38 -12.17
C PRO A 32 7.99 3.98 -11.81
N SER A 33 7.21 4.26 -12.83
CA SER A 33 5.86 4.77 -12.66
C SER A 33 4.93 3.96 -13.55
N TYR A 34 3.78 3.59 -13.01
CA TYR A 34 2.83 2.73 -13.71
C TYR A 34 1.47 3.39 -13.71
N TYR A 35 0.85 3.41 -14.88
CA TYR A 35 -0.53 3.82 -14.99
C TYR A 35 -1.42 2.63 -14.62
N ILE A 36 -2.32 2.84 -13.68
CA ILE A 36 -3.29 1.81 -13.31
C ILE A 36 -4.69 2.42 -13.39
N ASN A 37 -5.65 1.59 -13.72
CA ASN A 37 -7.05 2.01 -13.76
C ASN A 37 -7.95 1.02 -13.04
N TYR A 38 -7.37 0.06 -12.33
CA TYR A 38 -8.14 -0.90 -11.56
C TYR A 38 -7.29 -1.43 -10.43
N ALA A 39 -7.92 -1.64 -9.29
CA ALA A 39 -7.26 -2.22 -8.14
C ALA A 39 -8.19 -3.22 -7.49
N ALA A 40 -7.64 -4.35 -7.09
CA ALA A 40 -8.38 -5.37 -6.38
C ALA A 40 -7.71 -5.62 -5.04
N VAL A 41 -8.52 -5.86 -4.02
CA VAL A 41 -8.02 -6.06 -2.67
C VAL A 41 -8.46 -7.42 -2.16
N ALA A 42 -7.50 -8.20 -1.68
CA ALA A 42 -7.77 -9.40 -0.91
C ALA A 42 -7.10 -9.24 0.44
N HIS A 43 -7.56 -9.97 1.44
CA HIS A 43 -6.95 -9.81 2.76
C HIS A 43 -7.04 -11.12 3.55
N SER A 44 -6.09 -11.26 4.44
CA SER A 44 -6.11 -12.26 5.49
C SER A 44 -6.09 -11.54 6.82
N GLN A 45 -6.02 -12.30 7.91
CA GLN A 45 -5.93 -11.67 9.22
C GLN A 45 -4.58 -10.97 9.45
N TYR A 46 -3.61 -11.25 8.59
CA TYR A 46 -2.25 -10.73 8.78
C TYR A 46 -1.87 -9.62 7.82
N GLU A 47 -2.50 -9.57 6.65
CA GLU A 47 -2.06 -8.63 5.63
C GLU A 47 -3.14 -8.39 4.58
N PHE A 48 -2.98 -7.29 3.87
CA PHE A 48 -3.78 -6.99 2.69
C PHE A 48 -2.93 -7.18 1.46
N LEU A 49 -3.54 -7.72 0.42
CA LEU A 49 -2.91 -7.85 -0.88
C LEU A 49 -3.63 -6.91 -1.85
N LEU A 50 -2.89 -5.93 -2.32
CA LEU A 50 -3.42 -4.96 -3.27
C LEU A 50 -2.86 -5.28 -4.65
N SER A 51 -3.71 -5.71 -5.56
CA SER A 51 -3.32 -5.99 -6.93
C SER A 51 -3.69 -4.78 -7.78
N VAL A 52 -2.71 -4.19 -8.45
CA VAL A 52 -2.94 -3.03 -9.29
C VAL A 52 -2.80 -3.45 -10.74
N LEU A 53 -3.79 -3.05 -11.53
CA LEU A 53 -3.95 -3.55 -12.89
C LEU A 53 -4.17 -2.40 -13.86
N ARG A 54 -3.88 -2.71 -15.09
CA ARG A 54 -4.30 -1.86 -16.21
C ARG A 54 -5.18 -2.71 -17.09
N THR A 55 -6.47 -2.41 -17.07
CA THR A 55 -7.41 -3.15 -17.92
C THR A 55 -7.18 -2.74 -19.37
N PRO A 56 -7.24 -3.70 -20.29
CA PRO A 56 -7.01 -3.39 -21.71
C PRO A 56 -8.16 -2.55 -22.28
N ALA A 57 -7.83 -1.71 -23.24
CA ALA A 57 -8.83 -0.92 -23.94
C ALA A 57 -9.77 -1.81 -24.74
N GLN A 58 -9.26 -2.93 -25.22
CA GLN A 58 -10.06 -3.92 -25.95
C GLN A 58 -9.81 -5.28 -25.35
N LEU A 59 -10.88 -6.05 -25.21
CA LEU A 59 -10.77 -7.41 -24.72
C LEU A 59 -10.34 -8.34 -25.83
N SER A 60 -9.56 -9.36 -25.49
CA SER A 60 -9.27 -10.44 -26.41
C SER A 60 -10.55 -11.22 -26.71
N PRO A 61 -10.57 -12.04 -27.77
CA PRO A 61 -11.76 -12.86 -28.02
C PRO A 61 -12.14 -13.74 -26.83
N GLU A 62 -11.16 -14.32 -26.15
CA GLU A 62 -11.43 -15.15 -25.00
C GLU A 62 -12.02 -14.34 -23.85
N GLN A 63 -11.47 -13.15 -23.62
CA GLN A 63 -12.00 -12.26 -22.57
C GLN A 63 -13.41 -11.79 -22.90
N THR A 64 -13.67 -11.51 -24.17
CA THR A 64 -15.00 -11.11 -24.62
C THR A 64 -16.01 -12.20 -24.35
N GLU A 65 -15.66 -13.45 -24.63
CA GLU A 65 -16.57 -14.57 -24.38
C GLU A 65 -16.87 -14.71 -22.89
N LEU A 66 -15.85 -14.57 -22.04
CA LEU A 66 -16.06 -14.62 -20.61
C LEU A 66 -16.98 -13.50 -20.13
N ALA A 67 -16.77 -12.30 -20.66
CA ALA A 67 -17.59 -11.15 -20.28
C ALA A 67 -19.04 -11.35 -20.69
N LYS A 68 -19.28 -11.89 -21.89
CA LYS A 68 -20.63 -12.15 -22.37
C LYS A 68 -21.36 -13.15 -21.52
N LYS A 69 -20.65 -14.11 -20.95
CA LYS A 69 -21.22 -15.12 -20.08
C LYS A 69 -21.44 -14.61 -18.66
N GLY A 70 -21.05 -13.38 -18.36
CA GLY A 70 -21.12 -12.86 -17.01
C GLY A 70 -20.04 -13.41 -16.10
N SER A 71 -19.04 -14.06 -16.66
CA SER A 71 -17.93 -14.61 -15.88
C SER A 71 -16.86 -13.56 -15.65
N ALA A 72 -16.09 -13.74 -14.57
CA ALA A 72 -14.96 -12.86 -14.30
C ALA A 72 -13.94 -12.96 -15.43
N VAL A 73 -13.36 -11.82 -15.79
CA VAL A 73 -12.34 -11.75 -16.84
C VAL A 73 -10.98 -11.60 -16.16
N PRO A 74 -10.13 -12.61 -16.27
CA PRO A 74 -8.82 -12.52 -15.63
C PRO A 74 -7.92 -11.55 -16.37
N VAL A 75 -7.26 -10.68 -15.63
CA VAL A 75 -6.28 -9.74 -16.15
C VAL A 75 -5.08 -9.81 -15.24
N GLU A 76 -3.91 -9.97 -15.83
CA GLU A 76 -2.69 -10.08 -15.04
C GLU A 76 -2.35 -8.74 -14.40
N PRO A 77 -2.11 -8.71 -13.08
CA PRO A 77 -1.76 -7.45 -12.43
C PRO A 77 -0.37 -6.97 -12.85
N ILE A 78 -0.22 -5.64 -12.88
CA ILE A 78 1.08 -5.04 -13.13
C ILE A 78 2.02 -5.36 -11.97
N LEU A 79 1.51 -5.22 -10.75
CA LEU A 79 2.24 -5.62 -9.56
C LEU A 79 1.26 -5.84 -8.42
N GLN A 80 1.77 -6.44 -7.38
CA GLN A 80 1.00 -6.68 -6.18
C GLN A 80 1.75 -6.12 -4.99
N LEU A 81 1.02 -5.48 -4.08
CA LEU A 81 1.56 -4.91 -2.87
C LEU A 81 1.00 -5.65 -1.67
N ILE A 82 1.89 -6.03 -0.78
CA ILE A 82 1.50 -6.65 0.47
C ILE A 82 1.60 -5.58 1.55
N ILE A 83 0.49 -5.29 2.19
CA ILE A 83 0.38 -4.14 3.08
C ILE A 83 -0.04 -4.61 4.46
N PRO A 84 0.72 -4.25 5.51
CA PRO A 84 0.29 -4.60 6.86
C PRO A 84 -1.00 -3.85 7.22
N PRO A 85 -1.86 -4.48 8.02
CA PRO A 85 -3.17 -3.87 8.31
C PRO A 85 -3.08 -2.47 8.93
N ARG A 86 -2.08 -2.22 9.76
CA ARG A 86 -1.98 -0.92 10.42
C ARG A 86 -1.64 0.22 9.47
N LEU A 87 -1.16 -0.09 8.27
CA LEU A 87 -0.90 0.95 7.27
C LEU A 87 -2.16 1.34 6.53
N ILE A 88 -3.17 0.47 6.53
CA ILE A 88 -4.37 0.68 5.73
C ILE A 88 -5.13 1.93 6.15
N ASP A 89 -5.28 2.15 7.46
CA ASP A 89 -6.01 3.32 7.93
C ASP A 89 -5.36 4.62 7.45
N GLY A 90 -4.04 4.68 7.54
CA GLY A 90 -3.32 5.86 7.06
C GLY A 90 -3.45 6.04 5.55
N LEU A 91 -3.43 4.93 4.82
CA LEU A 91 -3.57 4.99 3.36
C LEU A 91 -4.96 5.47 2.97
N ILE A 92 -5.99 4.97 3.64
CA ILE A 92 -7.36 5.41 3.37
C ILE A 92 -7.50 6.89 3.63
N LYS A 93 -6.96 7.38 4.73
CA LYS A 93 -7.02 8.80 5.05
C LYS A 93 -6.28 9.64 4.01
N ALA A 94 -5.10 9.19 3.59
CA ALA A 94 -4.32 9.92 2.59
C ALA A 94 -5.07 10.01 1.27
N LEU A 95 -5.75 8.95 0.86
CA LEU A 95 -6.49 8.92 -0.39
C LEU A 95 -7.80 9.69 -0.32
N SER A 96 -8.31 9.92 0.89
CA SER A 96 -9.62 10.55 1.08
C SER A 96 -9.55 12.06 1.26
N THR A 97 -8.37 12.64 1.38
CA THR A 97 -8.23 14.10 1.55
C THR A 97 -8.26 14.84 0.23
#